data_914c1a92cb48fbda678631d453cec763
#
_entry.id   914c1a92cb48fbda678631d453cec763
#
_cell.length_a   1.000
_cell.length_b   1.000
_cell.length_c   1.000
_cell.angle_alpha   90.00
_cell.angle_beta   90.00
_cell.angle_gamma   90.00
#
_symmetry.space_group_name_H-M   'P 1'
#
loop_
_entity.id
_entity.type
_entity.pdbx_description
1 polymer ?
#
loop_
_entity_poly.entity_id
_entity_poly.type
_entity_poly.pdbx_seq_one_letter_code
_entity_poly.pdbx_strand_id
1 'polypeptide(L)'
;MFRTRVADEQIWSAIEHICFYLLLPALIVRTLSRANLTSVPVLDFMLVLVSAIAGMSFLLILMHRLLRSRYPDSGPTFSSLFQGATRFHGFVALAIIGPLYGDHGITLTALALAIMVPVLNIANVIVLTIYGSNNSVANGRQILFRIITNPLIIACVVGLTLNWTGMPDIIFNTIDIVGNGGLGLTLLAVGAGLRLDQIAEDKLLVTVGVLIRLIGMPLMVIAIASLIGLEGLPRTVAIIAGAVPTAASAY
;
A
#
# COMPACT_ATOMS: atom_id res chain seq x y z
N MET A 1 -18.92 2.03 17.49
CA MET A 1 -19.13 2.59 18.84
C MET A 1 -18.09 3.65 19.21
N PHE A 2 -16.80 3.49 18.89
CA PHE A 2 -15.76 4.51 19.16
C PHE A 2 -15.89 5.76 18.27
N ARG A 3 -16.24 5.57 16.99
CA ARG A 3 -16.34 6.61 15.97
C ARG A 3 -17.38 7.71 16.31
N THR A 4 -18.53 7.34 16.84
CA THR A 4 -19.63 8.27 17.16
C THR A 4 -19.48 8.95 18.52
N ARG A 5 -18.60 8.47 19.41
CA ARG A 5 -18.39 9.04 20.75
C ARG A 5 -17.22 10.01 20.83
N VAL A 6 -16.24 9.90 19.93
CA VAL A 6 -14.99 10.69 19.99
C VAL A 6 -14.97 11.78 18.94
N ALA A 7 -15.47 11.51 17.73
CA ALA A 7 -15.50 12.50 16.65
C ALA A 7 -16.49 12.09 15.54
N ASP A 8 -17.04 13.09 14.84
CA ASP A 8 -17.88 12.91 13.68
C ASP A 8 -17.12 12.33 12.47
N GLU A 9 -17.85 11.77 11.50
CA GLU A 9 -17.29 11.17 10.29
C GLU A 9 -16.41 12.15 9.48
N GLN A 10 -16.81 13.43 9.48
CA GLN A 10 -16.05 14.50 8.82
C GLN A 10 -14.69 14.74 9.49
N ILE A 11 -14.60 14.63 10.81
CA ILE A 11 -13.34 14.80 11.54
C ILE A 11 -12.40 13.65 11.23
N TRP A 12 -12.89 12.42 11.17
CA TRP A 12 -12.06 11.26 10.81
C TRP A 12 -11.54 11.35 9.38
N SER A 13 -12.38 11.80 8.44
CA SER A 13 -11.93 12.04 7.05
C SER A 13 -10.86 13.14 6.99
N ALA A 14 -11.00 14.23 7.75
CA ALA A 14 -9.99 15.28 7.82
C ALA A 14 -8.66 14.76 8.40
N ILE A 15 -8.71 13.91 9.44
CA ILE A 15 -7.53 13.27 10.01
C ILE A 15 -6.84 12.35 8.98
N GLU A 16 -7.59 11.55 8.25
CA GLU A 16 -7.05 10.71 7.16
C GLU A 16 -6.35 11.56 6.08
N HIS A 17 -6.94 12.69 5.72
CA HIS A 17 -6.32 13.63 4.77
C HIS A 17 -5.01 14.22 5.31
N ILE A 18 -4.97 14.66 6.57
CA ILE A 18 -3.75 15.18 7.21
C ILE A 18 -2.69 14.08 7.26
N CYS A 19 -3.05 12.86 7.64
CA CYS A 19 -2.14 11.73 7.64
C CYS A 19 -1.56 11.46 6.26
N PHE A 20 -2.40 11.42 5.21
CA PHE A 20 -1.99 11.07 3.87
C PHE A 20 -1.19 12.16 3.15
N TYR A 21 -1.55 13.44 3.33
CA TYR A 21 -0.94 14.56 2.60
C TYR A 21 0.21 15.24 3.36
N LEU A 22 0.30 15.09 4.68
CA LEU A 22 1.29 15.78 5.49
C LEU A 22 2.16 14.80 6.31
N LEU A 23 1.56 14.01 7.19
CA LEU A 23 2.31 13.25 8.19
C LEU A 23 3.11 12.10 7.59
N LEU A 24 2.52 11.34 6.65
CA LEU A 24 3.23 10.26 5.96
C LEU A 24 4.32 10.77 5.02
N PRO A 25 4.06 11.76 4.15
CA PRO A 25 5.12 12.37 3.38
C PRO A 25 6.29 12.83 4.25
N ALA A 26 6.02 13.49 5.38
CA ALA A 26 7.05 13.91 6.33
C ALA A 26 7.84 12.71 6.88
N LEU A 27 7.15 11.64 7.31
CA LEU A 27 7.80 10.43 7.80
C LEU A 27 8.69 9.77 6.72
N ILE A 28 8.20 9.69 5.48
CA ILE A 28 8.96 9.11 4.36
C ILE A 28 10.20 9.95 4.05
N VAL A 29 10.05 11.28 3.93
CA VAL A 29 11.18 12.19 3.67
C VAL A 29 12.22 12.07 4.77
N ARG A 30 11.79 12.14 6.04
CA ARG A 30 12.67 11.98 7.21
C ARG A 30 13.47 10.67 7.12
N THR A 31 12.77 9.58 6.89
CA THR A 31 13.36 8.25 6.93
C THR A 31 14.31 8.02 5.76
N LEU A 32 13.90 8.37 4.54
CA LEU A 32 14.72 8.15 3.35
C LEU A 32 15.91 9.11 3.27
N SER A 33 15.81 10.33 3.79
CA SER A 33 16.91 11.31 3.74
C SER A 33 18.13 10.89 4.53
N ARG A 34 18.00 10.03 5.55
CA ARG A 34 19.10 9.49 6.36
C ARG A 34 19.27 7.97 6.24
N ALA A 35 18.59 7.36 5.28
CA ALA A 35 18.66 5.91 5.08
C ALA A 35 20.03 5.47 4.56
N ASN A 36 20.59 4.43 5.14
CA ASN A 36 21.75 3.76 4.57
C ASN A 36 21.28 2.73 3.50
N LEU A 37 21.17 3.20 2.26
CA LEU A 37 20.66 2.38 1.15
C LEU A 37 21.71 1.43 0.57
N THR A 38 23.00 1.63 0.87
CA THR A 38 24.09 0.79 0.35
C THR A 38 24.09 -0.62 0.93
N SER A 39 23.53 -0.79 2.12
CA SER A 39 23.40 -2.09 2.80
C SER A 39 22.13 -2.87 2.44
N VAL A 40 21.25 -2.28 1.64
CA VAL A 40 19.96 -2.88 1.26
C VAL A 40 20.06 -3.44 -0.16
N PRO A 41 19.70 -4.71 -0.41
CA PRO A 41 19.58 -5.26 -1.76
C PRO A 41 18.31 -4.70 -2.45
N VAL A 42 18.36 -3.40 -2.80
CA VAL A 42 17.19 -2.64 -3.30
C VAL A 42 16.61 -3.29 -4.56
N LEU A 43 17.47 -3.79 -5.47
CA LEU A 43 17.02 -4.42 -6.71
C LEU A 43 16.25 -5.71 -6.44
N ASP A 44 16.81 -6.61 -5.62
CA ASP A 44 16.16 -7.88 -5.29
C ASP A 44 14.85 -7.65 -4.52
N PHE A 45 14.86 -6.69 -3.59
CA PHE A 45 13.67 -6.28 -2.85
C PHE A 45 12.57 -5.74 -3.78
N MET A 46 12.94 -4.89 -4.74
CA MET A 46 12.03 -4.38 -5.77
C MET A 46 11.50 -5.51 -6.66
N LEU A 47 12.37 -6.41 -7.14
CA LEU A 47 11.98 -7.55 -7.97
C LEU A 47 11.00 -8.46 -7.25
N VAL A 48 11.20 -8.75 -5.95
CA VAL A 48 10.27 -9.56 -5.15
C VAL A 48 8.89 -8.90 -5.09
N LEU A 49 8.82 -7.61 -4.75
CA LEU A 49 7.55 -6.91 -4.60
C LEU A 49 6.79 -6.77 -5.92
N VAL A 50 7.48 -6.37 -6.99
CA VAL A 50 6.87 -6.19 -8.31
C VAL A 50 6.41 -7.52 -8.89
N SER A 51 7.25 -8.56 -8.78
CA SER A 51 6.89 -9.91 -9.27
C SER A 51 5.76 -10.53 -8.47
N ALA A 52 5.67 -10.29 -7.15
CA ALA A 52 4.56 -10.75 -6.33
C ALA A 52 3.23 -10.08 -6.73
N ILE A 53 3.25 -8.76 -6.96
CA ILE A 53 2.07 -8.04 -7.45
C ILE A 53 1.68 -8.54 -8.86
N ALA A 54 2.64 -8.67 -9.77
CA ALA A 54 2.39 -9.15 -11.12
C ALA A 54 1.86 -10.59 -11.13
N GLY A 55 2.48 -11.49 -10.36
CA GLY A 55 2.07 -12.89 -10.22
C GLY A 55 0.65 -13.02 -9.65
N MET A 56 0.33 -12.28 -8.59
CA MET A 56 -1.01 -12.28 -8.02
C MET A 56 -2.03 -11.69 -9.00
N SER A 57 -1.69 -10.59 -9.67
CA SER A 57 -2.55 -9.98 -10.70
C SER A 57 -2.82 -10.94 -11.85
N PHE A 58 -1.80 -11.64 -12.33
CA PHE A 58 -1.93 -12.67 -13.36
C PHE A 58 -2.84 -13.82 -12.91
N LEU A 59 -2.62 -14.35 -11.70
CA LEU A 59 -3.45 -15.42 -11.13
C LEU A 59 -4.92 -15.02 -11.03
N LEU A 60 -5.22 -13.82 -10.54
CA LEU A 60 -6.60 -13.32 -10.42
C LEU A 60 -7.26 -13.15 -11.79
N ILE A 61 -6.55 -12.59 -12.78
CA ILE A 61 -7.06 -12.43 -14.15
C ILE A 61 -7.29 -13.78 -14.81
N LEU A 62 -6.36 -14.73 -14.62
CA LEU A 62 -6.50 -16.09 -15.15
C LEU A 62 -7.70 -16.80 -14.52
N MET A 63 -7.86 -16.73 -13.20
CA MET A 63 -9.00 -17.28 -12.49
C MET A 63 -10.33 -16.69 -12.99
N HIS A 64 -10.39 -15.37 -13.14
CA HIS A 64 -11.57 -14.71 -13.70
C HIS A 64 -11.89 -15.20 -15.11
N ARG A 65 -10.89 -15.30 -16.00
CA ARG A 65 -11.08 -15.80 -17.37
C ARG A 65 -11.59 -17.25 -17.41
N LEU A 66 -11.08 -18.11 -16.55
CA LEU A 66 -11.50 -19.50 -16.47
C LEU A 66 -12.94 -19.65 -15.94
N LEU A 67 -13.34 -18.77 -15.01
CA LEU A 67 -14.67 -18.79 -14.39
C LEU A 67 -15.72 -17.98 -15.18
N ARG A 68 -15.30 -17.17 -16.16
CA ARG A 68 -16.19 -16.27 -16.91
C ARG A 68 -17.33 -16.99 -17.63
N SER A 69 -17.11 -18.22 -18.10
CA SER A 69 -18.16 -19.03 -18.73
C SER A 69 -19.30 -19.37 -17.77
N ARG A 70 -19.01 -19.41 -16.47
CA ARG A 70 -19.96 -19.73 -15.40
C ARG A 70 -20.61 -18.49 -14.77
N TYR A 71 -19.95 -17.33 -14.89
CA TYR A 71 -20.37 -16.03 -14.32
C TYR A 71 -20.14 -14.90 -15.35
N PRO A 72 -20.97 -14.77 -16.40
CA PRO A 72 -20.73 -13.86 -17.52
C PRO A 72 -20.71 -12.37 -17.12
N ASP A 73 -21.51 -11.96 -16.12
CA ASP A 73 -21.67 -10.56 -15.72
C ASP A 73 -20.80 -10.18 -14.49
N SER A 74 -19.71 -10.91 -14.26
CA SER A 74 -18.87 -10.74 -13.06
C SER A 74 -17.77 -9.65 -13.16
N GLY A 75 -17.75 -8.83 -14.22
CA GLY A 75 -16.70 -7.82 -14.42
C GLY A 75 -16.54 -6.81 -13.28
N PRO A 76 -17.59 -6.07 -12.88
CA PRO A 76 -17.52 -5.12 -11.78
C PRO A 76 -17.14 -5.79 -10.43
N THR A 77 -17.76 -6.94 -10.15
CA THR A 77 -17.46 -7.76 -8.97
C THR A 77 -15.99 -8.20 -8.94
N PHE A 78 -15.47 -8.63 -10.09
CA PHE A 78 -14.06 -9.00 -10.22
C PHE A 78 -13.13 -7.79 -10.00
N SER A 79 -13.47 -6.61 -10.53
CA SER A 79 -12.64 -5.42 -10.33
C SER A 79 -12.56 -5.02 -8.86
N SER A 80 -13.65 -5.15 -8.10
CA SER A 80 -13.69 -4.93 -6.66
C SER A 80 -12.86 -5.96 -5.90
N LEU A 81 -13.02 -7.25 -6.23
CA LEU A 81 -12.23 -8.34 -5.66
C LEU A 81 -10.72 -8.13 -5.92
N PHE A 82 -10.36 -7.77 -7.16
CA PHE A 82 -8.97 -7.52 -7.53
C PHE A 82 -8.36 -6.39 -6.71
N GLN A 83 -9.06 -5.27 -6.53
CA GLN A 83 -8.60 -4.16 -5.70
C GLN A 83 -8.45 -4.59 -4.23
N GLY A 84 -9.46 -5.29 -3.68
CA GLY A 84 -9.41 -5.79 -2.31
C GLY A 84 -8.25 -6.76 -2.06
N ALA A 85 -7.93 -7.61 -3.04
CA ALA A 85 -6.87 -8.61 -2.94
C ALA A 85 -5.46 -8.03 -3.15
N THR A 86 -5.30 -6.98 -3.98
CA THR A 86 -3.98 -6.48 -4.36
C THR A 86 -3.54 -5.25 -3.57
N ARG A 87 -4.44 -4.32 -3.26
CA ARG A 87 -4.07 -3.11 -2.50
C ARG A 87 -3.61 -3.46 -1.09
N PHE A 88 -2.65 -2.70 -0.57
CA PHE A 88 -2.13 -2.88 0.78
C PHE A 88 -2.25 -1.60 1.60
N HIS A 89 -2.29 -1.77 2.91
CA HIS A 89 -2.39 -0.65 3.84
C HIS A 89 -1.01 -0.27 4.37
N GLY A 90 -0.34 0.65 3.70
CA GLY A 90 1.03 1.05 4.04
C GLY A 90 1.19 1.58 5.46
N PHE A 91 0.16 2.21 6.02
CA PHE A 91 0.16 2.68 7.41
C PHE A 91 0.21 1.52 8.42
N VAL A 92 -0.58 0.47 8.16
CA VAL A 92 -0.56 -0.72 9.03
C VAL A 92 0.81 -1.40 8.95
N ALA A 93 1.42 -1.45 7.75
CA ALA A 93 2.78 -1.95 7.60
C ALA A 93 3.78 -1.15 8.44
N LEU A 94 3.77 0.18 8.33
CA LEU A 94 4.63 1.07 9.12
C LEU A 94 4.40 0.93 10.62
N ALA A 95 3.15 0.80 11.04
CA ALA A 95 2.77 0.66 12.43
C ALA A 95 3.24 -0.66 13.07
N ILE A 96 3.33 -1.73 12.27
CA ILE A 96 3.86 -3.02 12.71
C ILE A 96 5.40 -3.01 12.66
N ILE A 97 5.97 -2.56 11.54
CA ILE A 97 7.39 -2.68 11.28
C ILE A 97 8.20 -1.66 12.09
N GLY A 98 7.69 -0.44 12.28
CA GLY A 98 8.40 0.61 13.02
C GLY A 98 8.79 0.19 14.45
N PRO A 99 7.85 -0.24 15.30
CA PRO A 99 8.16 -0.69 16.65
C PRO A 99 9.03 -1.96 16.71
N LEU A 100 8.92 -2.87 15.73
CA LEU A 100 9.65 -4.14 15.73
C LEU A 100 11.09 -4.01 15.21
N TYR A 101 11.33 -3.15 14.21
CA TYR A 101 12.60 -3.11 13.48
C TYR A 101 13.21 -1.70 13.40
N GLY A 102 12.62 -0.72 14.06
CA GLY A 102 13.12 0.66 14.14
C GLY A 102 13.29 1.32 12.78
N ASP A 103 14.23 2.25 12.68
CA ASP A 103 14.46 3.07 11.48
C ASP A 103 14.83 2.25 10.23
N HIS A 104 15.53 1.12 10.39
CA HIS A 104 15.84 0.22 9.28
C HIS A 104 14.57 -0.40 8.67
N GLY A 105 13.64 -0.84 9.52
CA GLY A 105 12.34 -1.36 9.09
C GLY A 105 11.49 -0.29 8.43
N ILE A 106 11.46 0.91 8.99
CA ILE A 106 10.73 2.05 8.42
C ILE A 106 11.29 2.42 7.04
N THR A 107 12.62 2.43 6.89
CA THR A 107 13.29 2.68 5.59
C THR A 107 12.85 1.68 4.52
N LEU A 108 12.90 0.38 4.83
CA LEU A 108 12.47 -0.67 3.90
C LEU A 108 10.97 -0.57 3.58
N THR A 109 10.15 -0.20 4.57
CA THR A 109 8.71 -0.01 4.35
C THR A 109 8.44 1.22 3.48
N ALA A 110 9.19 2.30 3.66
CA ALA A 110 9.11 3.47 2.78
C ALA A 110 9.50 3.14 1.34
N LEU A 111 10.57 2.35 1.15
CA LEU A 111 10.94 1.82 -0.17
C LEU A 111 9.85 0.91 -0.75
N ALA A 112 9.26 0.03 0.06
CA ALA A 112 8.13 -0.79 -0.38
C ALA A 112 6.94 0.06 -0.84
N LEU A 113 6.60 1.13 -0.10
CA LEU A 113 5.57 2.09 -0.50
C LEU A 113 5.91 2.76 -1.84
N ALA A 114 7.15 3.23 -2.00
CA ALA A 114 7.61 3.87 -3.24
C ALA A 114 7.48 2.97 -4.46
N ILE A 115 7.69 1.66 -4.28
CA ILE A 115 7.61 0.65 -5.36
C ILE A 115 6.17 0.19 -5.57
N MET A 116 5.49 -0.23 -4.50
CA MET A 116 4.19 -0.88 -4.60
C MET A 116 3.07 0.08 -5.00
N VAL A 117 3.09 1.35 -4.50
CA VAL A 117 2.00 2.30 -4.78
C VAL A 117 1.83 2.58 -6.28
N PRO A 118 2.89 2.94 -7.05
CA PRO A 118 2.72 3.17 -8.49
C PRO A 118 2.34 1.90 -9.25
N VAL A 119 2.95 0.75 -8.93
CA VAL A 119 2.67 -0.53 -9.59
C VAL A 119 1.22 -0.95 -9.37
N LEU A 120 0.73 -0.87 -8.13
CA LEU A 120 -0.65 -1.19 -7.79
C LEU A 120 -1.64 -0.21 -8.41
N ASN A 121 -1.33 1.09 -8.45
CA ASN A 121 -2.20 2.06 -9.10
C ASN A 121 -2.34 1.76 -10.60
N ILE A 122 -1.25 1.45 -11.29
CA ILE A 122 -1.29 1.05 -12.70
C ILE A 122 -2.12 -0.21 -12.87
N ALA A 123 -1.85 -1.28 -12.12
CA ALA A 123 -2.56 -2.54 -12.21
C ALA A 123 -4.08 -2.37 -11.95
N ASN A 124 -4.43 -1.64 -10.89
CA ASN A 124 -5.83 -1.40 -10.53
C ASN A 124 -6.56 -0.56 -11.58
N VAL A 125 -5.93 0.48 -12.14
CA VAL A 125 -6.54 1.30 -13.19
C VAL A 125 -6.76 0.47 -14.46
N ILE A 126 -5.80 -0.38 -14.86
CA ILE A 126 -5.96 -1.28 -16.01
C ILE A 126 -7.15 -2.21 -15.79
N VAL A 127 -7.23 -2.87 -14.64
CA VAL A 127 -8.32 -3.80 -14.32
C VAL A 127 -9.68 -3.08 -14.27
N LEU A 128 -9.75 -1.91 -13.64
CA LEU A 128 -10.97 -1.10 -13.61
C LEU A 128 -11.43 -0.66 -15.01
N THR A 129 -10.49 -0.33 -15.89
CA THR A 129 -10.80 0.08 -17.27
C THR A 129 -11.34 -1.10 -18.10
N ILE A 130 -10.81 -2.30 -17.89
CA ILE A 130 -11.19 -3.49 -18.68
C ILE A 130 -12.46 -4.15 -18.14
N TYR A 131 -12.64 -4.20 -16.82
CA TYR A 131 -13.67 -4.99 -16.14
C TYR A 131 -14.67 -4.15 -15.33
N GLY A 132 -14.43 -2.86 -15.10
CA GLY A 132 -15.32 -1.99 -14.34
C GLY A 132 -16.59 -1.63 -15.12
N SER A 133 -17.62 -1.17 -14.41
CA SER A 133 -18.92 -0.78 -14.96
C SER A 133 -18.90 0.54 -15.74
N ASN A 134 -17.87 1.37 -15.53
CA ASN A 134 -17.75 2.66 -16.20
C ASN A 134 -16.88 2.56 -17.45
N ASN A 135 -17.49 2.83 -18.62
CA ASN A 135 -16.82 2.95 -19.93
C ASN A 135 -15.85 4.16 -20.03
N SER A 136 -15.51 4.81 -18.93
CA SER A 136 -14.50 5.88 -18.92
C SER A 136 -13.12 5.25 -19.06
N VAL A 137 -12.63 5.19 -20.29
CA VAL A 137 -11.24 4.84 -20.59
C VAL A 137 -10.35 5.83 -19.85
N ALA A 138 -9.70 5.39 -18.78
CA ALA A 138 -8.73 6.21 -18.09
C ALA A 138 -7.60 6.53 -19.07
N ASN A 139 -7.48 7.80 -19.45
CA ASN A 139 -6.46 8.25 -20.40
C ASN A 139 -5.08 8.05 -19.73
N GLY A 140 -4.12 7.45 -20.43
CA GLY A 140 -2.77 7.21 -19.91
C GLY A 140 -2.12 8.46 -19.29
N ARG A 141 -2.44 9.65 -19.82
CA ARG A 141 -2.04 10.95 -19.25
C ARG A 141 -2.62 11.19 -17.84
N GLN A 142 -3.86 10.79 -17.60
CA GLN A 142 -4.50 10.93 -16.29
C GLN A 142 -3.88 9.96 -15.27
N ILE A 143 -3.53 8.74 -15.69
CA ILE A 143 -2.84 7.76 -14.85
C ILE A 143 -1.47 8.31 -14.46
N LEU A 144 -0.69 8.77 -15.44
CA LEU A 144 0.63 9.36 -15.21
C LEU A 144 0.55 10.58 -14.27
N PHE A 145 -0.43 11.46 -14.49
CA PHE A 145 -0.65 12.62 -13.63
C PHE A 145 -0.94 12.21 -12.18
N ARG A 146 -1.82 11.22 -11.95
CA ARG A 146 -2.11 10.69 -10.61
C ARG A 146 -0.90 10.07 -9.92
N ILE A 147 -0.01 9.44 -10.68
CA ILE A 147 1.24 8.88 -10.14
C ILE A 147 2.18 10.02 -9.72
N ILE A 148 2.44 10.97 -10.61
CA ILE A 148 3.39 12.07 -10.36
C ILE A 148 2.90 13.00 -9.25
N THR A 149 1.59 13.21 -9.11
CA THR A 149 1.00 14.06 -8.06
C THR A 149 0.73 13.30 -6.76
N ASN A 150 1.08 12.02 -6.66
CA ASN A 150 0.90 11.26 -5.44
C ASN A 150 1.88 11.75 -4.36
N PRO A 151 1.38 12.22 -3.19
CA PRO A 151 2.23 12.81 -2.15
C PRO A 151 3.27 11.83 -1.60
N LEU A 152 2.97 10.53 -1.58
CA LEU A 152 3.91 9.51 -1.11
C LEU A 152 5.06 9.31 -2.11
N ILE A 153 4.78 9.36 -3.41
CA ILE A 153 5.80 9.25 -4.46
C ILE A 153 6.69 10.50 -4.45
N ILE A 154 6.09 11.68 -4.34
CA ILE A 154 6.82 12.95 -4.21
C ILE A 154 7.74 12.89 -2.97
N ALA A 155 7.22 12.43 -1.83
CA ALA A 155 8.00 12.29 -0.61
C ALA A 155 9.18 11.31 -0.77
N CYS A 156 9.00 10.20 -1.49
CA CYS A 156 10.08 9.28 -1.79
C CYS A 156 11.17 9.94 -2.64
N VAL A 157 10.79 10.64 -3.72
CA VAL A 157 11.75 11.35 -4.58
C VAL A 157 12.50 12.42 -3.78
N VAL A 158 11.79 13.24 -3.01
CA VAL A 158 12.38 14.28 -2.17
C VAL A 158 13.32 13.66 -1.12
N GLY A 159 12.88 12.63 -0.42
CA GLY A 159 13.69 11.95 0.60
C GLY A 159 14.97 11.35 0.03
N LEU A 160 14.90 10.67 -1.13
CA LEU A 160 16.07 10.11 -1.81
C LEU A 160 17.01 11.21 -2.33
N THR A 161 16.47 12.30 -2.85
CA THR A 161 17.28 13.44 -3.29
C THR A 161 18.03 14.07 -2.11
N LEU A 162 17.35 14.26 -0.98
CA LEU A 162 17.94 14.78 0.25
C LEU A 162 18.94 13.81 0.89
N ASN A 163 18.79 12.52 0.68
CA ASN A 163 19.77 11.52 1.09
C ASN A 163 21.12 11.75 0.37
N TRP A 164 21.06 12.14 -0.89
CA TRP A 164 22.25 12.36 -1.72
C TRP A 164 22.88 13.75 -1.54
N THR A 165 22.03 14.79 -1.42
CA THR A 165 22.50 16.19 -1.29
C THR A 165 22.76 16.61 0.16
N GLY A 166 22.27 15.87 1.12
CA GLY A 166 22.25 16.22 2.54
C GLY A 166 21.02 17.06 2.93
N MET A 167 20.59 16.93 4.16
CA MET A 167 19.52 17.73 4.75
C MET A 167 20.04 18.51 5.95
N PRO A 168 19.82 19.84 6.04
CA PRO A 168 20.16 20.61 7.24
C PRO A 168 19.42 20.10 8.48
N ASP A 169 20.11 20.03 9.64
CA ASP A 169 19.55 19.46 10.86
C ASP A 169 18.30 20.16 11.36
N ILE A 170 18.18 21.47 11.16
CA ILE A 170 16.97 22.24 11.52
C ILE A 170 15.76 21.74 10.75
N ILE A 171 15.90 21.52 9.43
CA ILE A 171 14.82 21.02 8.57
C ILE A 171 14.49 19.57 8.95
N PHE A 172 15.54 18.76 9.17
CA PHE A 172 15.37 17.37 9.59
C PHE A 172 14.57 17.27 10.89
N ASN A 173 14.94 18.02 11.93
CA ASN A 173 14.29 17.98 13.23
C ASN A 173 12.81 18.43 13.14
N THR A 174 12.52 19.42 12.31
CA THR A 174 11.13 19.87 12.06
C THR A 174 10.30 18.78 11.41
N ILE A 175 10.83 18.14 10.37
CA ILE A 175 10.15 17.06 9.65
C ILE A 175 10.03 15.80 10.54
N ASP A 176 11.02 15.53 11.41
CA ASP A 176 11.00 14.42 12.37
C ASP A 176 9.85 14.55 13.37
N ILE A 177 9.64 15.74 13.94
CA ILE A 177 8.52 15.99 14.86
C ILE A 177 7.18 15.74 14.16
N VAL A 178 7.00 16.26 12.94
CA VAL A 178 5.78 16.09 12.16
C VAL A 178 5.57 14.62 11.79
N GLY A 179 6.61 13.94 11.31
CA GLY A 179 6.53 12.55 10.87
C GLY A 179 6.22 11.56 12.01
N ASN A 180 6.83 11.77 13.18
CA ASN A 180 6.62 10.91 14.35
C ASN A 180 5.17 10.96 14.88
N GLY A 181 4.49 12.10 14.74
CA GLY A 181 3.06 12.22 15.07
C GLY A 181 2.15 11.37 14.16
N GLY A 182 2.64 11.03 12.96
CA GLY A 182 1.85 10.36 11.95
C GLY A 182 1.44 8.93 12.27
N LEU A 183 2.32 8.13 12.86
CA LEU A 183 2.05 6.70 13.12
C LEU A 183 0.86 6.49 14.06
N GLY A 184 0.85 7.18 15.20
CA GLY A 184 -0.24 7.04 16.19
C GLY A 184 -1.58 7.54 15.65
N LEU A 185 -1.58 8.71 15.01
CA LEU A 185 -2.80 9.30 14.46
C LEU A 185 -3.38 8.47 13.32
N THR A 186 -2.51 7.88 12.50
CA THR A 186 -2.92 6.99 11.41
C THR A 186 -3.54 5.68 11.93
N LEU A 187 -2.98 5.07 12.97
CA LEU A 187 -3.57 3.90 13.59
C LEU A 187 -4.96 4.18 14.16
N LEU A 188 -5.14 5.35 14.80
CA LEU A 188 -6.44 5.79 15.28
C LEU A 188 -7.43 5.97 14.13
N ALA A 189 -7.02 6.59 13.02
CA ALA A 189 -7.86 6.79 11.85
C ALA A 189 -8.27 5.46 11.20
N VAL A 190 -7.33 4.51 11.07
CA VAL A 190 -7.60 3.15 10.57
C VAL A 190 -8.60 2.42 11.49
N GLY A 191 -8.38 2.47 12.81
CA GLY A 191 -9.29 1.85 13.78
C GLY A 191 -10.69 2.45 13.73
N ALA A 192 -10.80 3.76 13.55
CA ALA A 192 -12.08 4.45 13.41
C ALA A 192 -12.78 4.15 12.08
N GLY A 193 -12.01 3.85 11.02
CA GLY A 193 -12.52 3.52 9.68
C GLY A 193 -13.15 2.13 9.56
N LEU A 194 -12.96 1.24 10.54
CA LEU A 194 -13.50 -0.12 10.51
C LEU A 194 -15.03 -0.12 10.61
N ARG A 195 -15.71 -0.49 9.52
CA ARG A 195 -17.17 -0.67 9.42
C ARG A 195 -17.50 -2.16 9.40
N LEU A 196 -17.81 -2.71 10.56
CA LEU A 196 -18.18 -4.13 10.71
C LEU A 196 -19.60 -4.46 10.21
N ASP A 197 -20.45 -3.45 10.10
CA ASP A 197 -21.82 -3.53 9.63
C ASP A 197 -21.96 -3.78 8.13
N GLN A 198 -20.99 -3.37 7.33
CA GLN A 198 -21.00 -3.53 5.86
C GLN A 198 -20.55 -4.91 5.37
N ILE A 199 -20.05 -5.78 6.24
CA ILE A 199 -19.58 -7.14 5.89
C ILE A 199 -20.74 -8.09 5.52
N ALA A 200 -22.00 -7.64 5.69
CA ALA A 200 -23.17 -8.54 5.65
C ALA A 200 -23.67 -8.88 4.24
N GLU A 201 -23.37 -8.07 3.21
CA GLU A 201 -24.06 -8.18 1.91
C GLU A 201 -23.46 -9.22 0.96
N ASP A 202 -22.12 -9.47 0.96
CA ASP A 202 -21.45 -10.44 0.08
C ASP A 202 -20.36 -11.24 0.81
N LYS A 203 -20.78 -12.04 1.79
CA LYS A 203 -19.85 -12.78 2.67
C LYS A 203 -18.85 -13.65 1.91
N LEU A 204 -19.27 -14.30 0.83
CA LEU A 204 -18.39 -15.18 0.06
C LEU A 204 -17.29 -14.38 -0.64
N LEU A 205 -17.65 -13.29 -1.33
CA LEU A 205 -16.72 -12.44 -2.05
C LEU A 205 -15.70 -11.79 -1.11
N VAL A 206 -16.18 -11.25 0.02
CA VAL A 206 -15.36 -10.67 1.07
C VAL A 206 -14.40 -11.71 1.64
N THR A 207 -14.90 -12.91 1.97
CA THR A 207 -14.07 -14.00 2.52
C THR A 207 -12.98 -14.41 1.53
N VAL A 208 -13.32 -14.60 0.25
CA VAL A 208 -12.36 -14.95 -0.80
C VAL A 208 -11.30 -13.83 -0.95
N GLY A 209 -11.72 -12.56 -0.99
CA GLY A 209 -10.80 -11.43 -1.05
C GLY A 209 -9.85 -11.36 0.14
N VAL A 210 -10.36 -11.57 1.35
CA VAL A 210 -9.58 -11.62 2.59
C VAL A 210 -8.57 -12.77 2.58
N LEU A 211 -8.99 -13.97 2.16
CA LEU A 211 -8.10 -15.14 2.08
C LEU A 211 -6.99 -14.92 1.06
N ILE A 212 -7.31 -14.40 -0.12
CA ILE A 212 -6.32 -14.08 -1.15
C ILE A 212 -5.35 -13.02 -0.62
N ARG A 213 -5.85 -11.99 0.06
CA ARG A 213 -5.00 -10.91 0.60
C ARG A 213 -4.13 -11.36 1.75
N LEU A 214 -4.70 -12.01 2.77
CA LEU A 214 -3.98 -12.31 4.01
C LEU A 214 -3.19 -13.62 3.95
N ILE A 215 -3.50 -14.51 3.01
CA ILE A 215 -2.81 -15.80 2.85
C ILE A 215 -2.13 -15.86 1.48
N GLY A 216 -2.85 -15.61 0.40
CA GLY A 216 -2.33 -15.74 -0.97
C GLY A 216 -1.18 -14.80 -1.26
N MET A 217 -1.32 -13.50 -0.94
CA MET A 217 -0.25 -12.52 -1.16
C MET A 217 1.03 -12.81 -0.35
N PRO A 218 0.99 -13.06 0.98
CA PRO A 218 2.20 -13.44 1.71
C PRO A 218 2.86 -14.69 1.17
N LEU A 219 2.09 -15.73 0.82
CA LEU A 219 2.65 -16.96 0.24
C LEU A 219 3.34 -16.68 -1.11
N MET A 220 2.75 -15.83 -1.95
CA MET A 220 3.36 -15.39 -3.21
C MET A 220 4.69 -14.66 -2.96
N VAL A 221 4.71 -13.72 -2.01
CA VAL A 221 5.93 -13.00 -1.62
C VAL A 221 6.99 -13.97 -1.08
N ILE A 222 6.61 -14.91 -0.21
CA ILE A 222 7.54 -15.92 0.34
C ILE A 222 8.13 -16.77 -0.78
N ALA A 223 7.30 -17.26 -1.70
CA ALA A 223 7.75 -18.09 -2.82
C ALA A 223 8.75 -17.33 -3.71
N ILE A 224 8.43 -16.09 -4.12
CA ILE A 224 9.28 -15.29 -4.99
C ILE A 224 10.56 -14.84 -4.25
N ALA A 225 10.46 -14.43 -2.98
CA ALA A 225 11.62 -14.10 -2.16
C ALA A 225 12.59 -15.27 -2.04
N SER A 226 12.06 -16.49 -1.88
CA SER A 226 12.88 -17.71 -1.85
C SER A 226 13.53 -18.03 -3.19
N LEU A 227 12.84 -17.78 -4.31
CA LEU A 227 13.39 -17.99 -5.66
C LEU A 227 14.50 -16.98 -6.01
N ILE A 228 14.36 -15.74 -5.58
CA ILE A 228 15.35 -14.66 -5.82
C ILE A 228 16.51 -14.75 -4.81
N GLY A 229 16.32 -15.45 -3.68
CA GLY A 229 17.31 -15.51 -2.60
C GLY A 229 17.32 -14.28 -1.71
N LEU A 230 16.19 -13.55 -1.61
CA LEU A 230 16.07 -12.42 -0.69
C LEU A 230 15.99 -12.92 0.76
N GLU A 231 16.92 -12.47 1.61
CA GLU A 231 17.04 -12.90 3.00
C GLU A 231 16.99 -11.73 3.99
N GLY A 232 16.97 -12.05 5.29
CA GLY A 232 17.07 -11.09 6.38
C GLY A 232 15.87 -10.16 6.50
N LEU A 233 16.14 -8.93 6.96
CA LEU A 233 15.11 -7.93 7.21
C LEU A 233 14.32 -7.50 5.95
N PRO A 234 14.95 -7.34 4.76
CA PRO A 234 14.21 -7.04 3.53
C PRO A 234 13.15 -8.10 3.20
N ARG A 235 13.47 -9.40 3.37
CA ARG A 235 12.49 -10.49 3.18
C ARG A 235 11.32 -10.36 4.15
N THR A 236 11.62 -10.11 5.42
CA THR A 236 10.60 -9.97 6.47
C THR A 236 9.67 -8.79 6.19
N VAL A 237 10.23 -7.64 5.82
CA VAL A 237 9.44 -6.46 5.46
C VAL A 237 8.58 -6.70 4.23
N ALA A 238 9.10 -7.35 3.19
CA ALA A 238 8.33 -7.72 1.99
C ALA A 238 7.14 -8.63 2.35
N ILE A 239 7.34 -9.63 3.21
CA ILE A 239 6.28 -10.55 3.66
C ILE A 239 5.22 -9.79 4.46
N ILE A 240 5.61 -8.92 5.41
CA ILE A 240 4.67 -8.11 6.18
C ILE A 240 3.88 -7.18 5.25
N ALA A 241 4.53 -6.51 4.29
CA ALA A 241 3.85 -5.67 3.31
C ALA A 241 2.84 -6.48 2.46
N GLY A 242 3.16 -7.75 2.16
CA GLY A 242 2.22 -8.69 1.55
C GLY A 242 1.07 -9.11 2.47
N ALA A 243 1.27 -9.17 3.79
CA ALA A 243 0.32 -9.70 4.76
C ALA A 243 -0.63 -8.66 5.36
N VAL A 244 -0.31 -7.36 5.27
CA VAL A 244 -1.20 -6.31 5.82
C VAL A 244 -2.52 -6.22 5.05
N PRO A 245 -3.62 -5.80 5.71
CA PRO A 245 -4.93 -5.70 5.09
C PRO A 245 -4.96 -4.71 3.93
N THR A 246 -6.05 -4.72 3.17
CA THR A 246 -6.28 -3.76 2.09
C THR A 246 -6.52 -2.35 2.61
N ALA A 247 -6.16 -1.34 1.82
CA ALA A 247 -6.41 0.06 2.18
C ALA A 247 -7.90 0.41 2.08
N ALA A 248 -8.38 1.29 2.96
CA ALA A 248 -9.76 1.78 2.96
C ALA A 248 -10.15 2.54 1.66
N SER A 249 -9.15 3.02 0.90
CA SER A 249 -9.33 3.68 -0.41
C SER A 249 -9.53 2.71 -1.58
N ALA A 250 -9.91 1.47 -1.32
CA ALA A 250 -10.18 0.44 -2.34
C ALA A 250 -11.58 0.54 -2.97
N TYR A 251 -12.32 1.63 -2.72
CA TYR A 251 -13.67 1.87 -3.23
C TYR A 251 -13.68 2.94 -4.33
#